data_7136ae27ec1e41112bd179fc3fd212f9
#
_entry.id   7136ae27ec1e41112bd179fc3fd212f9
#
_cell.length_a   1.000
_cell.length_b   1.000
_cell.length_c   1.000
_cell.angle_alpha   90.00
_cell.angle_beta   90.00
_cell.angle_gamma   90.00
#
_symmetry.space_group_name_H-M   'P 1'
#
loop_
_entity.id
_entity.type
_entity.pdbx_description
1 polymer ?
#
loop_
_entity_poly.entity_id
_entity_poly.type
_entity_poly.pdbx_seq_one_letter_code
_entity_poly.pdbx_strand_id
1 'polypeptide(L)'
;MSEERIIDPTETRDEAALEATIRPKRLDDYLGQQPVREQLGVAIEAAKRRGEAMDHVLIFGPPGLGKTTLSHVIANELGVNLRTTSGPVVERAGDLAALLTNLQPHDVLFIDEIHRLSPVVEEVLYPAMEDFQIDLMIGEGPAARSIKLDLPPFTLIGATTRAGLLTGPLRDRFGIVQRLEFYSPEELTQIVRRSAQILGIACDADGAAEIARRSRGTPRIANRLLRRARDFAQVRADGVITREVADGAMALLKVDAEGFDQLDRRLLRTIMDSFDGGPVGVESLAAALSEERGTLEDVIEPDETPEQAALRELREEVGLDLQADAVLGRLDDFSTRSGFAITP
;
A
#
# COMPACT_ATOMS: atom_id res chain seq x y z
N MET A 1 18.08 -8.85 -17.41
CA MET A 1 16.73 -8.28 -17.70
C MET A 1 15.78 -9.05 -16.81
N SER A 2 15.35 -8.47 -15.71
CA SER A 2 14.31 -9.06 -14.86
C SER A 2 13.03 -9.11 -15.69
N GLU A 3 12.44 -10.30 -15.87
CA GLU A 3 11.12 -10.44 -16.45
C GLU A 3 10.14 -9.69 -15.55
N GLU A 4 9.37 -8.75 -16.12
CA GLU A 4 8.37 -7.97 -15.41
C GLU A 4 7.29 -8.92 -14.86
N ARG A 5 7.16 -8.97 -13.54
CA ARG A 5 6.20 -9.87 -12.87
C ARG A 5 4.79 -9.36 -13.05
N ILE A 6 3.89 -10.22 -13.52
CA ILE A 6 2.48 -9.86 -13.72
C ILE A 6 1.73 -9.69 -12.40
N ILE A 7 2.12 -10.40 -11.38
CA ILE A 7 1.51 -10.31 -10.05
C ILE A 7 2.32 -9.47 -9.06
N ASP A 8 3.30 -8.72 -9.56
CA ASP A 8 4.03 -7.74 -8.78
C ASP A 8 3.09 -6.62 -8.31
N PRO A 9 2.99 -6.29 -7.02
CA PRO A 9 2.15 -5.21 -6.54
C PRO A 9 2.66 -3.80 -6.88
N THR A 10 3.87 -3.65 -7.44
CA THR A 10 4.40 -2.34 -7.87
C THR A 10 3.70 -1.81 -9.12
N GLU A 11 3.55 -0.50 -9.21
CA GLU A 11 2.82 0.18 -10.30
C GLU A 11 3.75 0.50 -11.47
N THR A 12 3.31 0.16 -12.69
CA THR A 12 3.97 0.60 -13.93
C THR A 12 3.35 1.88 -14.46
N ARG A 13 4.08 2.64 -15.31
CA ARG A 13 3.58 3.90 -15.90
C ARG A 13 2.28 3.73 -16.70
N ASP A 14 2.14 2.62 -17.44
CA ASP A 14 0.93 2.34 -18.23
C ASP A 14 -0.26 1.98 -17.35
N GLU A 15 0.00 1.46 -16.15
CA GLU A 15 -1.03 1.15 -15.17
C GLU A 15 -1.57 2.39 -14.49
N ALA A 16 -0.73 3.38 -14.20
CA ALA A 16 -1.14 4.64 -13.59
C ALA A 16 -2.24 5.34 -14.41
N ALA A 17 -2.09 5.39 -15.74
CA ALA A 17 -3.09 5.99 -16.62
C ALA A 17 -4.43 5.22 -16.61
N LEU A 18 -4.36 3.89 -16.58
CA LEU A 18 -5.55 3.05 -16.52
C LEU A 18 -6.22 3.13 -15.15
N GLU A 19 -5.44 3.04 -14.07
CA GLU A 19 -5.95 3.18 -12.71
C GLU A 19 -6.69 4.50 -12.55
N ALA A 20 -6.19 5.60 -13.13
CA ALA A 20 -6.88 6.88 -13.12
C ALA A 20 -8.29 6.80 -13.75
N THR A 21 -8.46 5.98 -14.80
CA THR A 21 -9.74 5.81 -15.50
C THR A 21 -10.74 5.01 -14.67
N ILE A 22 -10.32 3.91 -14.04
CA ILE A 22 -11.19 3.00 -13.28
C ILE A 22 -11.32 3.40 -11.80
N ARG A 23 -10.52 4.38 -11.35
CA ARG A 23 -10.52 4.84 -9.96
C ARG A 23 -11.91 5.31 -9.52
N PRO A 24 -12.44 4.83 -8.38
CA PRO A 24 -13.66 5.36 -7.80
C PRO A 24 -13.47 6.83 -7.45
N LYS A 25 -14.52 7.62 -7.69
CA LYS A 25 -14.53 9.07 -7.38
C LYS A 25 -15.23 9.38 -6.07
N ARG A 26 -16.11 8.49 -5.63
CA ARG A 26 -16.92 8.65 -4.43
C ARG A 26 -16.68 7.49 -3.47
N LEU A 27 -16.97 7.74 -2.20
CA LEU A 27 -16.85 6.71 -1.16
C LEU A 27 -17.84 5.55 -1.40
N ASP A 28 -19.01 5.82 -1.96
CA ASP A 28 -19.99 4.79 -2.35
C ASP A 28 -19.49 3.86 -3.47
N ASP A 29 -18.62 4.39 -4.35
CA ASP A 29 -18.03 3.63 -5.45
C ASP A 29 -16.79 2.83 -5.02
N TYR A 30 -16.25 3.11 -3.81
CA TYR A 30 -15.09 2.44 -3.25
C TYR A 30 -15.54 1.13 -2.61
N LEU A 31 -15.34 0.03 -3.32
CA LEU A 31 -15.77 -1.30 -2.89
C LEU A 31 -14.82 -1.88 -1.84
N GLY A 32 -15.37 -2.67 -0.93
CA GLY A 32 -14.63 -3.30 0.17
C GLY A 32 -14.25 -2.34 1.29
N GLN A 33 -13.39 -2.78 2.20
CA GLN A 33 -12.86 -2.01 3.32
C GLN A 33 -13.96 -1.33 4.15
N GLN A 34 -15.05 -2.05 4.45
CA GLN A 34 -16.26 -1.49 5.06
C GLN A 34 -15.98 -0.64 6.33
N PRO A 35 -15.17 -1.09 7.31
CA PRO A 35 -14.89 -0.29 8.52
C PRO A 35 -14.19 1.03 8.21
N VAL A 36 -13.25 1.01 7.25
CA VAL A 36 -12.50 2.21 6.80
C VAL A 36 -13.46 3.22 6.16
N ARG A 37 -14.36 2.74 5.30
CA ARG A 37 -15.36 3.56 4.62
C ARG A 37 -16.31 4.23 5.62
N GLU A 38 -16.80 3.51 6.61
CA GLU A 38 -17.71 4.03 7.62
C GLU A 38 -17.04 5.11 8.46
N GLN A 39 -15.82 4.86 8.95
CA GLN A 39 -15.08 5.83 9.76
C GLN A 39 -14.74 7.10 8.97
N LEU A 40 -14.23 6.95 7.75
CA LEU A 40 -13.92 8.09 6.89
C LEU A 40 -15.18 8.85 6.47
N GLY A 41 -16.30 8.15 6.20
CA GLY A 41 -17.57 8.78 5.89
C GLY A 41 -18.05 9.71 6.99
N VAL A 42 -17.96 9.29 8.25
CA VAL A 42 -18.28 10.13 9.41
C VAL A 42 -17.37 11.33 9.52
N ALA A 43 -16.04 11.13 9.37
CA ALA A 43 -15.05 12.20 9.48
C ALA A 43 -15.22 13.26 8.37
N ILE A 44 -15.41 12.81 7.13
CA ILE A 44 -15.65 13.68 5.96
C ILE A 44 -16.93 14.52 6.17
N GLU A 45 -18.04 13.88 6.54
CA GLU A 45 -19.32 14.59 6.74
C GLU A 45 -19.21 15.58 7.91
N ALA A 46 -18.53 15.23 8.99
CA ALA A 46 -18.31 16.12 10.12
C ALA A 46 -17.49 17.36 9.73
N ALA A 47 -16.38 17.19 9.00
CA ALA A 47 -15.55 18.28 8.49
C ALA A 47 -16.36 19.22 7.57
N LYS A 48 -17.13 18.65 6.64
CA LYS A 48 -18.03 19.42 5.75
C LYS A 48 -19.05 20.25 6.52
N ARG A 49 -19.68 19.67 7.54
CA ARG A 49 -20.69 20.40 8.35
C ARG A 49 -20.10 21.54 9.17
N ARG A 50 -18.86 21.38 9.65
CA ARG A 50 -18.16 22.44 10.39
C ARG A 50 -17.52 23.49 9.48
N GLY A 51 -17.30 23.16 8.20
CA GLY A 51 -16.57 24.02 7.26
C GLY A 51 -15.09 24.13 7.62
N GLU A 52 -14.49 23.05 8.12
CA GLU A 52 -13.11 22.96 8.60
C GLU A 52 -12.33 21.94 7.79
N ALA A 53 -10.98 22.02 7.84
CA ALA A 53 -10.12 20.94 7.37
C ALA A 53 -10.41 19.66 8.18
N MET A 54 -10.37 18.52 7.53
CA MET A 54 -10.48 17.23 8.20
C MET A 54 -9.18 16.94 8.97
N ASP A 55 -9.28 16.16 10.05
CA ASP A 55 -8.09 15.67 10.76
C ASP A 55 -7.14 14.95 9.80
N HIS A 56 -5.84 14.99 10.11
CA HIS A 56 -4.82 14.30 9.32
C HIS A 56 -5.03 12.80 9.36
N VAL A 57 -4.84 12.14 8.20
CA VAL A 57 -5.12 10.70 8.00
C VAL A 57 -3.86 9.95 7.67
N LEU A 58 -3.58 8.89 8.39
CA LEU A 58 -2.57 7.90 8.03
C LEU A 58 -3.26 6.66 7.43
N ILE A 59 -2.87 6.28 6.21
CA ILE A 59 -3.37 5.08 5.54
C ILE A 59 -2.20 4.13 5.34
N PHE A 60 -2.25 2.93 5.92
CA PHE A 60 -1.18 1.96 5.77
C PHE A 60 -1.71 0.58 5.39
N GLY A 61 -0.83 -0.27 4.89
CA GLY A 61 -1.13 -1.63 4.45
C GLY A 61 -0.40 -2.00 3.18
N PRO A 62 -0.45 -3.27 2.77
CA PRO A 62 0.23 -3.82 1.61
C PRO A 62 0.10 -2.98 0.34
N PRO A 63 1.04 -3.08 -0.61
CA PRO A 63 0.95 -2.34 -1.86
C PRO A 63 -0.24 -2.80 -2.70
N GLY A 64 -0.79 -1.91 -3.53
CA GLY A 64 -1.88 -2.23 -4.46
C GLY A 64 -3.29 -2.31 -3.87
N LEU A 65 -3.48 -2.04 -2.57
CA LEU A 65 -4.79 -2.07 -1.89
C LEU A 65 -5.64 -0.81 -2.06
N GLY A 66 -5.11 0.25 -2.69
CA GLY A 66 -5.88 1.45 -3.01
C GLY A 66 -5.65 2.63 -2.07
N LYS A 67 -4.51 2.74 -1.37
CA LYS A 67 -4.15 3.89 -0.52
C LYS A 67 -4.25 5.23 -1.27
N THR A 68 -3.62 5.32 -2.43
CA THR A 68 -3.69 6.50 -3.31
C THR A 68 -5.10 6.74 -3.83
N THR A 69 -5.85 5.69 -4.14
CA THR A 69 -7.26 5.79 -4.55
C THR A 69 -8.11 6.42 -3.46
N LEU A 70 -7.92 6.00 -2.22
CA LEU A 70 -8.68 6.49 -1.08
C LEU A 70 -8.39 7.97 -0.81
N SER A 71 -7.14 8.45 -0.99
CA SER A 71 -6.82 9.88 -0.88
C SER A 71 -7.57 10.74 -1.91
N HIS A 72 -7.68 10.24 -3.15
CA HIS A 72 -8.49 10.90 -4.18
C HIS A 72 -9.98 10.93 -3.83
N VAL A 73 -10.52 9.84 -3.30
CA VAL A 73 -11.92 9.76 -2.87
C VAL A 73 -12.18 10.76 -1.75
N ILE A 74 -11.31 10.84 -0.74
CA ILE A 74 -11.45 11.80 0.38
C ILE A 74 -11.46 13.24 -0.15
N ALA A 75 -10.52 13.63 -0.99
CA ALA A 75 -10.48 14.98 -1.55
C ALA A 75 -11.71 15.30 -2.39
N ASN A 76 -12.16 14.36 -3.23
CA ASN A 76 -13.38 14.53 -4.02
C ASN A 76 -14.63 14.67 -3.15
N GLU A 77 -14.76 13.87 -2.10
CA GLU A 77 -15.88 13.95 -1.16
C GLU A 77 -15.87 15.26 -0.38
N LEU A 78 -14.69 15.75 0.03
CA LEU A 78 -14.55 17.07 0.67
C LEU A 78 -14.82 18.23 -0.31
N GLY A 79 -14.68 18.00 -1.62
CA GLY A 79 -14.84 19.02 -2.65
C GLY A 79 -13.66 19.99 -2.74
N VAL A 80 -12.45 19.54 -2.42
CA VAL A 80 -11.22 20.32 -2.37
C VAL A 80 -10.15 19.77 -3.33
N ASN A 81 -9.07 20.55 -3.53
CA ASN A 81 -7.98 20.07 -4.39
C ASN A 81 -7.13 19.04 -3.66
N LEU A 82 -6.59 18.09 -4.43
CA LEU A 82 -5.59 17.13 -3.99
C LEU A 82 -4.23 17.49 -4.58
N ARG A 83 -3.25 17.73 -3.71
CA ARG A 83 -1.84 17.81 -4.08
C ARG A 83 -1.17 16.51 -3.72
N THR A 84 -0.46 15.90 -4.68
CA THR A 84 0.18 14.61 -4.49
C THR A 84 1.68 14.72 -4.60
N THR A 85 2.38 14.07 -3.67
CA THR A 85 3.83 13.88 -3.70
C THR A 85 4.18 12.52 -3.09
N SER A 86 5.45 12.20 -3.00
CA SER A 86 5.93 11.00 -2.29
C SER A 86 7.15 11.34 -1.43
N GLY A 87 7.38 10.55 -0.37
CA GLY A 87 8.52 10.71 0.52
C GLY A 87 9.86 10.86 -0.21
N PRO A 88 10.19 9.97 -1.18
CA PRO A 88 11.43 10.07 -1.95
C PRO A 88 11.61 11.34 -2.78
N VAL A 89 10.52 12.02 -3.15
CA VAL A 89 10.56 13.26 -3.96
C VAL A 89 10.79 14.49 -3.09
N VAL A 90 10.40 14.42 -1.81
CA VAL A 90 10.57 15.53 -0.86
C VAL A 90 11.91 15.37 -0.15
N GLU A 91 12.97 15.79 -0.79
CA GLU A 91 14.34 15.61 -0.28
C GLU A 91 14.73 16.63 0.78
N ARG A 92 14.20 17.86 0.69
CA ARG A 92 14.61 19.00 1.51
C ARG A 92 13.40 19.69 2.15
N ALA A 93 13.64 20.33 3.29
CA ALA A 93 12.65 21.18 3.96
C ALA A 93 12.02 22.23 3.02
N GLY A 94 12.81 22.80 2.11
CA GLY A 94 12.34 23.77 1.11
C GLY A 94 11.34 23.19 0.11
N ASP A 95 11.48 21.92 -0.26
CA ASP A 95 10.56 21.24 -1.18
C ASP A 95 9.18 21.07 -0.51
N LEU A 96 9.18 20.64 0.76
CA LEU A 96 7.96 20.54 1.55
C LEU A 96 7.31 21.92 1.77
N ALA A 97 8.10 22.93 2.11
CA ALA A 97 7.62 24.30 2.29
C ALA A 97 6.95 24.85 1.02
N ALA A 98 7.55 24.61 -0.15
CA ALA A 98 6.97 24.99 -1.44
C ALA A 98 5.63 24.31 -1.71
N LEU A 99 5.46 23.04 -1.33
CA LEU A 99 4.20 22.33 -1.43
C LEU A 99 3.14 22.92 -0.50
N LEU A 100 3.49 23.13 0.78
CA LEU A 100 2.57 23.60 1.82
C LEU A 100 2.10 25.04 1.58
N THR A 101 3.00 25.95 1.17
CA THR A 101 2.65 27.36 0.90
C THR A 101 1.79 27.57 -0.34
N ASN A 102 1.70 26.56 -1.21
CA ASN A 102 0.84 26.57 -2.40
C ASN A 102 -0.54 25.93 -2.17
N LEU A 103 -0.85 25.47 -0.95
CA LEU A 103 -2.17 24.95 -0.61
C LEU A 103 -3.19 26.06 -0.48
N GLN A 104 -4.43 25.76 -0.85
CA GLN A 104 -5.58 26.60 -0.54
C GLN A 104 -6.23 26.10 0.76
N PRO A 105 -7.05 26.94 1.42
CA PRO A 105 -7.78 26.48 2.61
C PRO A 105 -8.53 25.17 2.38
N HIS A 106 -8.33 24.23 3.28
CA HIS A 106 -8.92 22.88 3.33
C HIS A 106 -8.45 21.91 2.26
N ASP A 107 -7.46 22.30 1.41
CA ASP A 107 -6.86 21.39 0.44
C ASP A 107 -6.30 20.13 1.13
N VAL A 108 -6.20 19.05 0.37
CA VAL A 108 -5.58 17.80 0.80
C VAL A 108 -4.17 17.70 0.22
N LEU A 109 -3.19 17.50 1.08
CA LEU A 109 -1.83 17.10 0.71
C LEU A 109 -1.70 15.60 0.92
N PHE A 110 -1.39 14.86 -0.14
CA PHE A 110 -1.12 13.42 -0.08
C PHE A 110 0.36 13.16 -0.24
N ILE A 111 0.97 12.45 0.72
CA ILE A 111 2.37 12.01 0.66
C ILE A 111 2.38 10.48 0.65
N ASP A 112 2.72 9.90 -0.49
CA ASP A 112 2.93 8.46 -0.60
C ASP A 112 4.30 8.06 -0.04
N GLU A 113 4.42 6.84 0.47
CA GLU A 113 5.64 6.33 1.12
C GLU A 113 6.22 7.33 2.16
N ILE A 114 5.34 7.88 3.00
CA ILE A 114 5.68 8.94 3.96
C ILE A 114 6.80 8.53 4.94
N HIS A 115 6.98 7.23 5.20
CA HIS A 115 8.07 6.70 6.02
C HIS A 115 9.46 6.93 5.42
N ARG A 116 9.55 7.37 4.16
CA ARG A 116 10.81 7.70 3.48
C ARG A 116 11.19 9.17 3.55
N LEU A 117 10.43 9.98 4.27
CA LEU A 117 10.82 11.35 4.57
C LEU A 117 12.10 11.37 5.41
N SER A 118 12.98 12.32 5.13
CA SER A 118 14.16 12.53 5.97
C SER A 118 13.77 13.17 7.32
N PRO A 119 14.50 12.94 8.41
CA PRO A 119 14.21 13.57 9.71
C PRO A 119 14.11 15.09 9.65
N VAL A 120 14.92 15.74 8.81
CA VAL A 120 14.89 17.20 8.62
C VAL A 120 13.57 17.67 7.99
N VAL A 121 13.00 16.88 7.10
CA VAL A 121 11.70 17.18 6.47
C VAL A 121 10.55 16.89 7.47
N GLU A 122 10.64 15.82 8.25
CA GLU A 122 9.66 15.53 9.30
C GLU A 122 9.59 16.66 10.34
N GLU A 123 10.73 17.23 10.76
CA GLU A 123 10.77 18.33 11.72
C GLU A 123 10.02 19.59 11.23
N VAL A 124 10.01 19.85 9.92
CA VAL A 124 9.22 20.95 9.33
C VAL A 124 7.72 20.56 9.23
N LEU A 125 7.44 19.29 9.07
CA LEU A 125 6.06 18.81 8.94
C LEU A 125 5.30 18.89 10.27
N TYR A 126 5.97 18.68 11.40
CA TYR A 126 5.32 18.70 12.72
C TYR A 126 4.55 19.99 13.03
N PRO A 127 5.17 21.20 13.01
CA PRO A 127 4.43 22.43 13.26
C PRO A 127 3.41 22.72 12.16
N ALA A 128 3.66 22.27 10.93
CA ALA A 128 2.67 22.39 9.86
C ALA A 128 1.39 21.61 10.13
N MET A 129 1.49 20.44 10.76
CA MET A 129 0.33 19.61 11.13
C MET A 129 -0.39 20.13 12.39
N GLU A 130 0.35 20.61 13.38
CA GLU A 130 -0.21 21.02 14.68
C GLU A 130 -0.78 22.44 14.66
N ASP A 131 0.03 23.39 14.16
CA ASP A 131 -0.23 24.82 14.27
C ASP A 131 -0.52 25.50 12.93
N PHE A 132 -0.48 24.77 11.82
CA PHE A 132 -0.53 25.32 10.46
C PHE A 132 0.52 26.41 10.24
N GLN A 133 1.75 26.15 10.69
CA GLN A 133 2.89 27.04 10.57
C GLN A 133 4.12 26.27 10.13
N ILE A 134 5.02 26.92 9.41
CA ILE A 134 6.34 26.37 9.11
C ILE A 134 7.42 27.35 9.52
N ASP A 135 8.51 26.81 10.08
CA ASP A 135 9.72 27.55 10.39
C ASP A 135 10.79 27.28 9.33
N LEU A 136 11.16 28.31 8.59
CA LEU A 136 12.19 28.20 7.55
C LEU A 136 13.44 29.00 7.95
N MET A 137 14.59 28.33 7.89
CA MET A 137 15.89 29.01 8.03
C MET A 137 16.29 29.64 6.70
N ILE A 138 16.45 30.96 6.69
CA ILE A 138 16.94 31.71 5.52
C ILE A 138 18.33 32.24 5.80
N GLY A 139 19.27 31.99 4.87
CA GLY A 139 20.68 32.34 4.99
C GLY A 139 21.53 31.22 5.55
N GLU A 140 22.83 31.44 5.61
CA GLU A 140 23.82 30.48 6.09
C GLU A 140 24.65 31.06 7.23
N GLY A 141 25.16 30.22 8.11
CA GLY A 141 26.05 30.57 9.20
C GLY A 141 25.41 31.47 10.27
N PRO A 142 26.18 32.33 10.97
CA PRO A 142 25.68 33.14 12.08
C PRO A 142 24.66 34.22 11.70
N ALA A 143 24.46 34.47 10.39
CA ALA A 143 23.48 35.42 9.87
C ALA A 143 22.15 34.75 9.48
N ALA A 144 22.02 33.44 9.63
CA ALA A 144 20.79 32.73 9.36
C ALA A 144 19.66 33.22 10.28
N ARG A 145 18.48 33.41 9.70
CA ARG A 145 17.27 33.84 10.43
C ARG A 145 16.15 32.84 10.22
N SER A 146 15.43 32.52 11.28
CA SER A 146 14.17 31.77 11.17
C SER A 146 13.04 32.72 10.78
N ILE A 147 12.25 32.32 9.77
CA ILE A 147 11.00 32.99 9.39
C ILE A 147 9.88 32.02 9.59
N LYS A 148 8.88 32.41 10.39
CA LYS A 148 7.63 31.70 10.54
C LYS A 148 6.65 32.14 9.44
N LEU A 149 6.08 31.16 8.77
CA LEU A 149 5.04 31.36 7.76
C LEU A 149 3.77 30.66 8.21
N ASP A 150 2.66 31.37 8.21
CA ASP A 150 1.34 30.81 8.45
C ASP A 150 0.87 30.06 7.19
N LEU A 151 0.26 28.90 7.40
CA LEU A 151 -0.34 28.08 6.35
C LEU A 151 -1.85 28.11 6.45
N PRO A 152 -2.57 28.00 5.32
CA PRO A 152 -4.01 27.76 5.40
C PRO A 152 -4.25 26.38 6.07
N PRO A 153 -5.34 26.22 6.85
CA PRO A 153 -5.72 24.91 7.36
C PRO A 153 -5.84 23.89 6.22
N PHE A 154 -5.23 22.74 6.34
CA PHE A 154 -5.21 21.69 5.34
C PHE A 154 -5.31 20.30 5.98
N THR A 155 -5.61 19.29 5.17
CA THR A 155 -5.59 17.91 5.60
C THR A 155 -4.36 17.20 5.00
N LEU A 156 -3.50 16.63 5.85
CA LEU A 156 -2.45 15.72 5.40
C LEU A 156 -2.99 14.30 5.33
N ILE A 157 -2.78 13.62 4.22
CA ILE A 157 -2.95 12.17 4.10
C ILE A 157 -1.60 11.54 3.85
N GLY A 158 -1.07 10.83 4.85
CA GLY A 158 0.14 10.03 4.72
C GLY A 158 -0.21 8.60 4.30
N ALA A 159 0.49 8.06 3.32
CA ALA A 159 0.38 6.65 2.97
C ALA A 159 1.71 5.94 3.15
N THR A 160 1.67 4.69 3.61
CA THR A 160 2.86 3.86 3.74
C THR A 160 2.54 2.39 3.58
N THR A 161 3.50 1.63 3.08
CA THR A 161 3.49 0.16 3.13
C THR A 161 4.16 -0.35 4.42
N ARG A 162 4.92 0.49 5.13
CA ARG A 162 5.76 0.12 6.27
C ARG A 162 5.48 1.02 7.48
N ALA A 163 4.33 0.82 8.13
CA ALA A 163 3.91 1.62 9.27
C ALA A 163 4.90 1.59 10.45
N GLY A 164 5.62 0.47 10.62
CA GLY A 164 6.64 0.31 11.66
C GLY A 164 7.89 1.18 11.46
N LEU A 165 8.12 1.73 10.26
CA LEU A 165 9.23 2.65 9.98
C LEU A 165 8.89 4.12 10.24
N LEU A 166 7.64 4.45 10.52
CA LEU A 166 7.25 5.80 10.91
C LEU A 166 7.77 6.13 12.30
N THR A 167 8.31 7.33 12.46
CA THR A 167 8.69 7.84 13.78
C THR A 167 7.45 8.00 14.65
N GLY A 168 7.58 7.70 15.97
CA GLY A 168 6.49 7.91 16.93
C GLY A 168 5.90 9.32 16.85
N PRO A 169 6.74 10.38 16.89
CA PRO A 169 6.27 11.76 16.80
C PRO A 169 5.43 12.07 15.54
N LEU A 170 5.79 11.52 14.38
CA LEU A 170 4.99 11.70 13.16
C LEU A 170 3.66 10.94 13.23
N ARG A 171 3.71 9.70 13.71
CA ARG A 171 2.52 8.84 13.81
C ARG A 171 1.46 9.43 14.74
N ASP A 172 1.87 9.95 15.89
CA ASP A 172 0.97 10.49 16.92
C ASP A 172 0.22 11.76 16.49
N ARG A 173 0.67 12.41 15.39
CA ARG A 173 0.03 13.59 14.82
C ARG A 173 -1.13 13.27 13.85
N PHE A 174 -1.31 12.01 13.51
CA PHE A 174 -2.46 11.58 12.71
C PHE A 174 -3.65 11.29 13.61
N GLY A 175 -4.70 12.11 13.50
CA GLY A 175 -5.94 11.94 14.24
C GLY A 175 -6.77 10.74 13.77
N ILE A 176 -6.58 10.32 12.50
CA ILE A 176 -7.28 9.20 11.88
C ILE A 176 -6.24 8.22 11.33
N VAL A 177 -6.27 6.97 11.80
CA VAL A 177 -5.35 5.93 11.35
C VAL A 177 -6.15 4.78 10.75
N GLN A 178 -5.87 4.45 9.47
CA GLN A 178 -6.60 3.43 8.72
C GLN A 178 -5.64 2.36 8.19
N ARG A 179 -5.91 1.11 8.56
CA ARG A 179 -5.23 -0.04 7.97
C ARG A 179 -6.09 -0.60 6.84
N LEU A 180 -5.49 -0.76 5.65
CA LEU A 180 -6.12 -1.48 4.55
C LEU A 180 -5.71 -2.96 4.62
N GLU A 181 -6.69 -3.82 4.47
CA GLU A 181 -6.52 -5.27 4.49
C GLU A 181 -6.68 -5.86 3.09
N PHE A 182 -6.25 -7.11 2.91
CA PHE A 182 -6.51 -7.81 1.66
C PHE A 182 -8.03 -7.97 1.44
N TYR A 183 -8.42 -7.85 0.18
CA TYR A 183 -9.81 -7.98 -0.22
C TYR A 183 -10.22 -9.45 -0.33
N SER A 184 -11.45 -9.75 0.03
CA SER A 184 -12.02 -11.05 -0.22
C SER A 184 -12.21 -11.33 -1.72
N PRO A 185 -12.27 -12.60 -2.14
CA PRO A 185 -12.57 -12.94 -3.54
C PRO A 185 -13.90 -12.34 -4.04
N GLU A 186 -14.89 -12.20 -3.17
CA GLU A 186 -16.21 -11.62 -3.48
C GLU A 186 -16.09 -10.13 -3.74
N GLU A 187 -15.36 -9.40 -2.91
CA GLU A 187 -15.09 -7.97 -3.11
C GLU A 187 -14.29 -7.73 -4.39
N LEU A 188 -13.23 -8.53 -4.63
CA LEU A 188 -12.45 -8.46 -5.86
C LEU A 188 -13.28 -8.78 -7.10
N THR A 189 -14.21 -9.75 -7.02
CA THR A 189 -15.12 -10.03 -8.14
C THR A 189 -15.96 -8.82 -8.50
N GLN A 190 -16.45 -8.07 -7.50
CA GLN A 190 -17.20 -6.83 -7.73
C GLN A 190 -16.30 -5.75 -8.36
N ILE A 191 -15.04 -5.62 -7.88
CA ILE A 191 -14.07 -4.69 -8.43
C ILE A 191 -13.75 -5.02 -9.89
N VAL A 192 -13.50 -6.30 -10.21
CA VAL A 192 -13.24 -6.76 -11.58
C VAL A 192 -14.42 -6.46 -12.51
N ARG A 193 -15.65 -6.78 -12.08
CA ARG A 193 -16.87 -6.49 -12.86
C ARG A 193 -17.06 -5.01 -13.10
N ARG A 194 -16.87 -4.18 -12.08
CA ARG A 194 -16.94 -2.71 -12.23
C ARG A 194 -15.86 -2.20 -13.20
N SER A 195 -14.63 -2.66 -13.04
CA SER A 195 -13.52 -2.28 -13.92
C SER A 195 -13.77 -2.71 -15.37
N ALA A 196 -14.26 -3.94 -15.58
CA ALA A 196 -14.63 -4.44 -16.89
C ALA A 196 -15.71 -3.59 -17.55
N GLN A 197 -16.76 -3.22 -16.78
CA GLN A 197 -17.83 -2.35 -17.29
C GLN A 197 -17.31 -0.97 -17.71
N ILE A 198 -16.46 -0.33 -16.88
CA ILE A 198 -15.89 1.00 -17.20
C ILE A 198 -15.01 0.94 -18.45
N LEU A 199 -14.24 -0.14 -18.61
CA LEU A 199 -13.33 -0.34 -19.73
C LEU A 199 -14.01 -0.90 -20.98
N GLY A 200 -15.31 -1.19 -20.94
CA GLY A 200 -16.04 -1.80 -22.07
C GLY A 200 -15.59 -3.23 -22.39
N ILE A 201 -15.09 -3.97 -21.38
CA ILE A 201 -14.62 -5.35 -21.52
C ILE A 201 -15.79 -6.30 -21.24
N ALA A 202 -16.11 -7.17 -22.22
CA ALA A 202 -17.09 -8.22 -22.01
C ALA A 202 -16.51 -9.29 -21.07
N CYS A 203 -17.08 -9.41 -19.88
CA CYS A 203 -16.64 -10.36 -18.83
C CYS A 203 -17.88 -10.89 -18.12
N ASP A 204 -18.04 -12.21 -18.09
CA ASP A 204 -19.12 -12.84 -17.35
C ASP A 204 -18.80 -12.96 -15.85
N ALA A 205 -19.76 -13.44 -15.07
CA ALA A 205 -19.62 -13.54 -13.63
C ALA A 205 -18.54 -14.57 -13.21
N ASP A 206 -18.43 -15.66 -13.94
CA ASP A 206 -17.50 -16.76 -13.64
C ASP A 206 -16.06 -16.39 -14.04
N GLY A 207 -15.89 -15.67 -15.16
CA GLY A 207 -14.61 -15.10 -15.59
C GLY A 207 -14.10 -14.05 -14.60
N ALA A 208 -14.98 -13.17 -14.11
CA ALA A 208 -14.62 -12.20 -13.09
C ALA A 208 -14.22 -12.86 -11.77
N ALA A 209 -14.95 -13.91 -11.34
CA ALA A 209 -14.64 -14.65 -10.13
C ALA A 209 -13.30 -15.41 -10.24
N GLU A 210 -12.99 -15.97 -11.42
CA GLU A 210 -11.71 -16.66 -11.65
C GLU A 210 -10.53 -15.69 -11.60
N ILE A 211 -10.65 -14.48 -12.18
CA ILE A 211 -9.64 -13.43 -12.07
C ILE A 211 -9.46 -12.99 -10.62
N ALA A 212 -10.56 -12.75 -9.91
CA ALA A 212 -10.56 -12.33 -8.51
C ALA A 212 -9.85 -13.35 -7.61
N ARG A 213 -10.14 -14.63 -7.77
CA ARG A 213 -9.53 -15.72 -7.00
C ARG A 213 -8.00 -15.75 -7.12
N ARG A 214 -7.47 -15.48 -8.33
CA ARG A 214 -6.02 -15.48 -8.59
C ARG A 214 -5.34 -14.15 -8.30
N SER A 215 -6.07 -13.16 -7.81
CA SER A 215 -5.53 -11.81 -7.56
C SER A 215 -4.96 -11.62 -6.15
N ARG A 216 -4.91 -12.66 -5.33
CA ARG A 216 -4.29 -12.65 -4.00
C ARG A 216 -4.72 -11.46 -3.13
N GLY A 217 -6.01 -11.17 -3.08
CA GLY A 217 -6.55 -10.09 -2.27
C GLY A 217 -6.25 -8.66 -2.76
N THR A 218 -5.62 -8.49 -3.94
CA THR A 218 -5.08 -7.19 -4.38
C THR A 218 -5.81 -6.63 -5.60
N PRO A 219 -6.52 -5.49 -5.47
CA PRO A 219 -7.23 -4.85 -6.59
C PRO A 219 -6.34 -4.49 -7.78
N ARG A 220 -5.09 -4.06 -7.55
CA ARG A 220 -4.14 -3.75 -8.63
C ARG A 220 -3.84 -4.98 -9.46
N ILE A 221 -3.55 -6.13 -8.81
CA ILE A 221 -3.32 -7.41 -9.50
C ILE A 221 -4.58 -7.81 -10.26
N ALA A 222 -5.77 -7.71 -9.65
CA ALA A 222 -7.04 -8.04 -10.30
C ALA A 222 -7.26 -7.25 -11.60
N ASN A 223 -7.01 -5.97 -11.58
CA ASN A 223 -7.12 -5.10 -12.76
C ASN A 223 -6.05 -5.42 -13.82
N ARG A 224 -4.85 -5.79 -13.39
CA ARG A 224 -3.77 -6.24 -14.29
C ARG A 224 -4.14 -7.55 -14.99
N LEU A 225 -4.61 -8.53 -14.23
CA LEU A 225 -5.06 -9.81 -14.77
C LEU A 225 -6.29 -9.66 -15.69
N LEU A 226 -7.22 -8.77 -15.36
CA LEU A 226 -8.37 -8.44 -16.22
C LEU A 226 -7.92 -7.96 -17.61
N ARG A 227 -6.92 -7.07 -17.67
CA ARG A 227 -6.36 -6.61 -18.95
C ARG A 227 -5.73 -7.73 -19.75
N ARG A 228 -4.94 -8.57 -19.11
CA ARG A 228 -4.31 -9.71 -19.81
C ARG A 228 -5.33 -10.72 -20.29
N ALA A 229 -6.37 -10.99 -19.48
CA ALA A 229 -7.49 -11.83 -19.91
C ALA A 229 -8.25 -11.23 -21.10
N ARG A 230 -8.45 -9.89 -21.15
CA ARG A 230 -9.01 -9.20 -22.30
C ARG A 230 -8.18 -9.43 -23.56
N ASP A 231 -6.86 -9.20 -23.47
CA ASP A 231 -5.95 -9.35 -24.61
C ASP A 231 -5.99 -10.80 -25.14
N PHE A 232 -6.04 -11.77 -24.22
CA PHE A 232 -6.20 -13.19 -24.58
C PHE A 232 -7.57 -13.48 -25.23
N ALA A 233 -8.65 -12.96 -24.66
CA ALA A 233 -10.01 -13.14 -25.20
C ALA A 233 -10.13 -12.61 -26.63
N GLN A 234 -9.55 -11.44 -26.91
CA GLN A 234 -9.58 -10.81 -28.23
C GLN A 234 -8.77 -11.57 -29.29
N VAL A 235 -7.70 -12.26 -28.90
CA VAL A 235 -6.81 -12.95 -29.85
C VAL A 235 -7.11 -14.45 -29.97
N ARG A 236 -7.57 -15.08 -28.90
CA ARG A 236 -7.72 -16.54 -28.79
C ARG A 236 -9.14 -17.03 -28.63
N ALA A 237 -10.10 -16.11 -28.39
CA ALA A 237 -11.51 -16.41 -28.21
C ALA A 237 -12.40 -15.41 -28.97
N ASP A 238 -13.66 -15.30 -28.57
CA ASP A 238 -14.69 -14.44 -29.16
C ASP A 238 -14.74 -13.02 -28.56
N GLY A 239 -13.79 -12.65 -27.72
CA GLY A 239 -13.71 -11.35 -27.05
C GLY A 239 -14.43 -11.28 -25.71
N VAL A 240 -15.06 -12.37 -25.24
CA VAL A 240 -15.72 -12.47 -23.94
C VAL A 240 -14.82 -13.20 -22.95
N ILE A 241 -14.63 -12.63 -21.78
CA ILE A 241 -13.89 -13.29 -20.70
C ILE A 241 -14.86 -14.20 -19.92
N THR A 242 -14.85 -15.48 -20.28
CA THR A 242 -15.47 -16.54 -19.49
C THR A 242 -14.45 -17.14 -18.51
N ARG A 243 -14.90 -18.08 -17.68
CA ARG A 243 -13.99 -18.81 -16.78
C ARG A 243 -12.88 -19.52 -17.55
N GLU A 244 -13.22 -20.21 -18.66
CA GLU A 244 -12.26 -20.95 -19.47
C GLU A 244 -11.24 -20.01 -20.13
N VAL A 245 -11.71 -18.84 -20.59
CA VAL A 245 -10.84 -17.81 -21.20
C VAL A 245 -9.91 -17.22 -20.13
N ALA A 246 -10.43 -16.91 -18.95
CA ALA A 246 -9.62 -16.44 -17.82
C ALA A 246 -8.57 -17.48 -17.42
N ASP A 247 -8.96 -18.74 -17.26
CA ASP A 247 -8.04 -19.83 -16.93
C ASP A 247 -6.96 -20.02 -18.00
N GLY A 248 -7.32 -19.99 -19.29
CA GLY A 248 -6.38 -20.05 -20.40
C GLY A 248 -5.39 -18.86 -20.42
N ALA A 249 -5.86 -17.65 -20.12
CA ALA A 249 -5.00 -16.49 -19.96
C ALA A 249 -4.03 -16.64 -18.81
N MET A 250 -4.49 -17.09 -17.64
CA MET A 250 -3.64 -17.30 -16.45
C MET A 250 -2.60 -18.39 -16.70
N ALA A 251 -2.95 -19.47 -17.39
CA ALA A 251 -2.03 -20.53 -17.79
C ALA A 251 -0.90 -19.98 -18.70
N LEU A 252 -1.24 -19.12 -19.69
CA LEU A 252 -0.26 -18.46 -20.54
C LEU A 252 0.70 -17.56 -19.74
N LEU A 253 0.18 -16.89 -18.71
CA LEU A 253 0.94 -16.02 -17.80
C LEU A 253 1.70 -16.81 -16.71
N LYS A 254 1.55 -18.13 -16.68
CA LYS A 254 2.14 -19.03 -15.66
C LYS A 254 1.69 -18.71 -14.23
N VAL A 255 0.49 -18.14 -14.08
CA VAL A 255 -0.17 -17.92 -12.81
C VAL A 255 -1.03 -19.15 -12.50
N ASP A 256 -0.76 -19.80 -11.38
CA ASP A 256 -1.48 -21.04 -11.01
C ASP A 256 -2.86 -20.79 -10.40
N ALA A 257 -3.50 -21.86 -9.93
CA ALA A 257 -4.84 -21.80 -9.36
C ALA A 257 -4.92 -20.94 -8.08
N GLU A 258 -3.83 -20.84 -7.32
CA GLU A 258 -3.74 -20.06 -6.09
C GLU A 258 -3.25 -18.63 -6.32
N GLY A 259 -2.96 -18.27 -7.57
CA GLY A 259 -2.47 -16.94 -7.94
C GLY A 259 -0.96 -16.79 -7.81
N PHE A 260 -0.20 -17.88 -7.66
CA PHE A 260 1.26 -17.81 -7.59
C PHE A 260 1.88 -17.78 -8.99
N ASP A 261 2.84 -16.88 -9.18
CA ASP A 261 3.66 -16.84 -10.39
C ASP A 261 4.88 -17.79 -10.29
N GLN A 262 5.75 -17.66 -11.25
CA GLN A 262 6.96 -18.52 -11.31
C GLN A 262 7.94 -18.21 -10.17
N LEU A 263 8.08 -16.94 -9.75
CA LEU A 263 8.98 -16.56 -8.69
C LEU A 263 8.42 -16.99 -7.32
N ASP A 264 7.13 -16.81 -7.08
CA ASP A 264 6.49 -17.28 -5.84
C ASP A 264 6.69 -18.79 -5.65
N ARG A 265 6.43 -19.58 -6.70
CA ARG A 265 6.65 -21.04 -6.64
C ARG A 265 8.10 -21.41 -6.45
N ARG A 266 9.03 -20.63 -7.02
CA ARG A 266 10.47 -20.83 -6.85
C ARG A 266 10.89 -20.53 -5.42
N LEU A 267 10.35 -19.43 -4.85
CA LEU A 267 10.53 -19.04 -3.45
C LEU A 267 10.06 -20.16 -2.50
N LEU A 268 8.80 -20.58 -2.64
CA LEU A 268 8.21 -21.63 -1.79
C LEU A 268 8.97 -22.93 -1.89
N ARG A 269 9.35 -23.37 -3.10
CA ARG A 269 10.18 -24.57 -3.28
C ARG A 269 11.56 -24.43 -2.64
N THR A 270 12.21 -23.28 -2.76
CA THR A 270 13.51 -23.05 -2.14
C THR A 270 13.41 -23.15 -0.61
N ILE A 271 12.36 -22.60 -0.01
CA ILE A 271 12.10 -22.72 1.43
C ILE A 271 11.92 -24.20 1.81
N MET A 272 11.09 -24.92 1.05
CA MET A 272 10.84 -26.35 1.33
C MET A 272 12.06 -27.24 1.11
N ASP A 273 12.75 -27.07 -0.02
CA ASP A 273 13.79 -28.01 -0.45
C ASP A 273 15.16 -27.70 0.17
N SER A 274 15.47 -26.41 0.40
CA SER A 274 16.79 -25.96 0.86
C SER A 274 16.83 -25.59 2.34
N PHE A 275 15.68 -25.34 2.95
CA PHE A 275 15.57 -24.89 4.35
C PHE A 275 14.57 -25.71 5.17
N ASP A 276 14.18 -26.90 4.70
CA ASP A 276 13.28 -27.86 5.37
C ASP A 276 11.91 -27.26 5.82
N GLY A 277 11.43 -26.25 5.09
CA GLY A 277 10.20 -25.52 5.44
C GLY A 277 10.31 -24.62 6.68
N GLY A 278 11.51 -24.48 7.23
CA GLY A 278 11.75 -23.72 8.46
C GLY A 278 11.91 -22.22 8.24
N PRO A 279 11.99 -21.43 9.31
CA PRO A 279 12.24 -20.01 9.20
C PRO A 279 13.58 -19.75 8.52
N VAL A 280 13.60 -18.83 7.54
CA VAL A 280 14.80 -18.47 6.78
C VAL A 280 14.86 -16.96 6.61
N GLY A 281 16.04 -16.37 6.84
CA GLY A 281 16.27 -14.94 6.63
C GLY A 281 16.19 -14.54 5.16
N VAL A 282 15.64 -13.35 4.89
CA VAL A 282 15.48 -12.81 3.53
C VAL A 282 16.78 -12.79 2.76
N GLU A 283 17.91 -12.50 3.41
CA GLU A 283 19.25 -12.52 2.77
C GLU A 283 19.66 -13.90 2.28
N SER A 284 19.36 -14.93 3.07
CA SER A 284 19.64 -16.33 2.69
C SER A 284 18.78 -16.78 1.50
N LEU A 285 17.51 -16.36 1.49
CA LEU A 285 16.59 -16.58 0.37
C LEU A 285 17.06 -15.83 -0.88
N ALA A 286 17.45 -14.57 -0.76
CA ALA A 286 17.94 -13.74 -1.85
C ALA A 286 19.17 -14.38 -2.51
N ALA A 287 20.11 -14.84 -1.69
CA ALA A 287 21.29 -15.56 -2.17
C ALA A 287 20.92 -16.89 -2.87
N ALA A 288 20.02 -17.69 -2.28
CA ALA A 288 19.59 -18.97 -2.83
C ALA A 288 18.81 -18.82 -4.16
N LEU A 289 18.05 -17.76 -4.29
CA LEU A 289 17.25 -17.44 -5.48
C LEU A 289 18.03 -16.65 -6.54
N SER A 290 19.20 -16.11 -6.19
CA SER A 290 19.98 -15.16 -7.00
C SER A 290 19.14 -13.91 -7.37
N GLU A 291 18.33 -13.44 -6.40
CA GLU A 291 17.49 -12.24 -6.51
C GLU A 291 18.02 -11.16 -5.56
N GLU A 292 17.66 -9.91 -5.81
CA GLU A 292 17.95 -8.82 -4.89
C GLU A 292 17.04 -8.89 -3.65
N ARG A 293 17.59 -8.57 -2.47
CA ARG A 293 16.84 -8.54 -1.19
C ARG A 293 15.55 -7.70 -1.30
N GLY A 294 15.65 -6.51 -1.90
CA GLY A 294 14.48 -5.64 -2.08
C GLY A 294 13.35 -6.28 -2.88
N THR A 295 13.69 -7.04 -3.93
CA THR A 295 12.71 -7.78 -4.73
C THR A 295 11.95 -8.82 -3.91
N LEU A 296 12.64 -9.49 -2.98
CA LEU A 296 11.99 -10.48 -2.11
C LEU A 296 11.19 -9.83 -1.00
N GLU A 297 11.66 -8.73 -0.43
CA GLU A 297 10.90 -7.97 0.57
C GLU A 297 9.58 -7.44 0.01
N ASP A 298 9.53 -7.10 -1.28
CA ASP A 298 8.30 -6.70 -1.97
C ASP A 298 7.35 -7.87 -2.26
N VAL A 299 7.86 -9.12 -2.26
CA VAL A 299 7.10 -10.36 -2.48
C VAL A 299 6.57 -10.95 -1.17
N ILE A 300 7.40 -10.91 -0.13
CA ILE A 300 7.08 -11.35 1.23
C ILE A 300 6.52 -10.12 1.94
N GLU A 301 5.29 -10.18 2.42
CA GLU A 301 4.61 -9.04 3.06
C GLU A 301 5.52 -8.24 4.01
N PRO A 302 5.71 -6.94 3.75
CA PRO A 302 6.68 -6.14 4.50
C PRO A 302 6.15 -5.56 5.83
N ASP A 303 4.96 -5.89 6.28
CA ASP A 303 4.24 -5.11 7.30
C ASP A 303 4.15 -5.72 8.70
N GLU A 304 4.75 -6.86 8.95
CA GLU A 304 4.83 -7.39 10.31
C GLU A 304 6.16 -7.00 10.97
N THR A 305 6.09 -6.41 12.15
CA THR A 305 7.29 -6.32 12.99
C THR A 305 7.71 -7.74 13.39
N PRO A 306 8.99 -7.98 13.70
CA PRO A 306 9.45 -9.29 14.19
C PRO A 306 8.61 -9.81 15.38
N GLU A 307 8.11 -8.90 16.23
CA GLU A 307 7.23 -9.23 17.36
C GLU A 307 5.86 -9.69 16.90
N GLN A 308 5.29 -9.04 15.88
CA GLN A 308 3.98 -9.42 15.31
C GLN A 308 4.05 -10.74 14.58
N ALA A 309 5.13 -10.98 13.82
CA ALA A 309 5.39 -12.25 13.17
C ALA A 309 5.51 -13.39 14.20
N ALA A 310 6.28 -13.18 15.27
CA ALA A 310 6.41 -14.16 16.35
C ALA A 310 5.09 -14.45 17.07
N LEU A 311 4.26 -13.43 17.32
CA LEU A 311 2.95 -13.60 17.93
C LEU A 311 1.97 -14.37 17.01
N ARG A 312 2.03 -14.12 15.71
CA ARG A 312 1.23 -14.87 14.71
C ARG A 312 1.66 -16.33 14.65
N GLU A 313 2.95 -16.61 14.55
CA GLU A 313 3.48 -17.98 14.55
C GLU A 313 3.11 -18.75 15.80
N LEU A 314 3.21 -18.10 16.99
CA LEU A 314 2.77 -18.70 18.25
C LEU A 314 1.27 -19.01 18.25
N ARG A 315 0.45 -18.17 17.63
CA ARG A 315 -0.98 -18.40 17.51
C ARG A 315 -1.29 -19.55 16.53
N GLU A 316 -0.61 -19.59 15.40
CA GLU A 316 -0.84 -20.57 14.33
C GLU A 316 -0.26 -21.95 14.68
N GLU A 317 0.96 -22.00 15.22
CA GLU A 317 1.65 -23.27 15.48
C GLU A 317 1.35 -23.87 16.85
N VAL A 318 1.16 -23.02 17.88
CA VAL A 318 1.01 -23.48 19.27
C VAL A 318 -0.37 -23.19 19.85
N GLY A 319 -1.22 -22.45 19.14
CA GLY A 319 -2.58 -22.09 19.59
C GLY A 319 -2.58 -21.09 20.76
N LEU A 320 -1.47 -20.38 20.99
CA LEU A 320 -1.34 -19.37 22.04
C LEU A 320 -1.63 -17.98 21.48
N ASP A 321 -2.72 -17.38 21.95
CA ASP A 321 -3.11 -15.99 21.62
C ASP A 321 -2.55 -15.04 22.67
N LEU A 322 -1.34 -14.51 22.44
CA LEU A 322 -0.69 -13.57 23.33
C LEU A 322 -0.91 -12.13 22.82
N GLN A 323 -1.08 -11.20 23.74
CA GLN A 323 -1.13 -9.76 23.42
C GLN A 323 0.28 -9.21 23.24
N ALA A 324 0.43 -8.13 22.48
CA ALA A 324 1.73 -7.51 22.17
C ALA A 324 2.51 -7.07 23.44
N ASP A 325 1.82 -6.79 24.54
CA ASP A 325 2.41 -6.45 25.84
C ASP A 325 2.99 -7.66 26.58
N ALA A 326 2.71 -8.87 26.14
CA ALA A 326 3.31 -10.10 26.64
C ALA A 326 4.74 -10.32 26.14
N VAL A 327 5.21 -9.55 25.16
CA VAL A 327 6.57 -9.61 24.64
C VAL A 327 7.52 -8.86 25.61
N LEU A 328 8.27 -9.61 26.42
CA LEU A 328 9.14 -9.08 27.48
C LEU A 328 10.46 -8.46 26.97
N GLY A 329 10.74 -8.51 25.68
CA GLY A 329 11.94 -7.94 25.05
C GLY A 329 12.50 -8.84 23.94
N ARG A 330 13.47 -8.30 23.22
CA ARG A 330 14.26 -9.06 22.24
C ARG A 330 15.42 -9.74 22.93
N LEU A 331 15.58 -11.03 22.66
CA LEU A 331 16.81 -11.73 22.99
C LEU A 331 17.81 -11.54 21.84
N ASP A 332 19.11 -11.56 22.16
CA ASP A 332 20.16 -11.58 21.15
C ASP A 332 20.01 -12.83 20.24
N ASP A 333 20.43 -12.71 18.99
CA ASP A 333 20.33 -13.78 17.99
C ASP A 333 20.87 -15.11 18.50
N PHE A 334 20.06 -16.16 18.46
CA PHE A 334 20.49 -17.50 18.81
C PHE A 334 20.97 -18.25 17.56
N SER A 335 22.18 -18.81 17.64
CA SER A 335 22.65 -19.77 16.66
C SER A 335 22.08 -21.15 16.98
N THR A 336 21.31 -21.73 16.08
CA THR A 336 20.89 -23.14 16.21
C THR A 336 22.07 -24.08 15.97
N ARG A 337 21.94 -25.35 16.35
CA ARG A 337 22.95 -26.39 16.05
C ARG A 337 23.25 -26.56 14.56
N SER A 338 22.38 -26.11 13.69
CA SER A 338 22.52 -26.08 12.22
C SER A 338 23.15 -24.77 11.71
N GLY A 339 23.49 -23.81 12.57
CA GLY A 339 24.12 -22.55 12.20
C GLY A 339 23.15 -21.45 11.74
N PHE A 340 21.85 -21.62 11.96
CA PHE A 340 20.84 -20.58 11.69
C PHE A 340 20.72 -19.62 12.89
N ALA A 341 20.69 -18.33 12.61
CA ALA A 341 20.31 -17.31 13.58
C ALA A 341 18.77 -17.22 13.62
N ILE A 342 18.19 -17.43 14.80
CA ILE A 342 16.78 -17.10 15.04
C ILE A 342 16.79 -15.79 15.77
N THR A 343 16.19 -14.77 15.19
CA THR A 343 15.86 -13.53 15.89
C THR A 343 14.51 -13.74 16.56
N PRO A 344 14.47 -13.85 17.89
CA PRO A 344 13.22 -14.08 18.61
C PRO A 344 12.34 -12.85 18.62
#